data_69d0449f8375467aa555fa8c8b345207
#
_entry.id   69d0449f8375467aa555fa8c8b345207
#
_cell.length_a   1.000
_cell.length_b   1.000
_cell.length_c   1.000
_cell.angle_alpha   90.00
_cell.angle_beta   90.00
_cell.angle_gamma   90.00
#
_symmetry.space_group_name_H-M   'P 1'
#
loop_
_entity.id
_entity.type
_entity.pdbx_description
1 polymer ?
#
loop_
_entity_poly.entity_id
_entity_poly.type
_entity_poly.pdbx_seq_one_letter_code
_entity_poly.pdbx_strand_id
1 'polypeptide(L)'
;MVQTIVDLIEGSFSLHPSKVAIRIYDNMWTYNDLQDLSSKIARFLLKSGIKKGDRVVVLMNKSIYLYAALIGIIQGGGVYVPLDTRTPSERLGKILEDLVPFYIFIDRHSLGHYRECEKLLNNRFRTLYLNDSGDDGYEKIDFREESVKDMMKFPSLSSEDLALILYTSGSTGVPKGAMISHGNLYNIISYTIEAFHYGPGEVGSGFNANAFDMSISDTFSVLCSGGTLGAYPEEIIFPKDIVDLTHKYGITKMCLVPSFLGSLINSNLLQPDFLNTLKDVFLGGELIPPSALIKIMNMLPETSFHNCYGPTETTNYVSKYTFRKTLNRRTKKFSIGFPIAGNRFILDRTGFESEKGKGELLIVGPQVGLGYWNAPEKTRSAFGVTDSGERYYRTGDIASFNPKVGYFIHGRKDHQIKFMGYRIELGEIEHILSLLPLVKENAVIPVYVKDKIEELRLIYSGDRDCNQEIRKHLNQHLPSYMIPRSMIRVESLPKNQNNKIDRALIKEMYGRK
;
A
#
# COMPACT_ATOMS: atom_id res chain seq x y z
N MET A 1 -1.58 -22.49 -19.87
CA MET A 1 -0.66 -21.35 -20.02
C MET A 1 -0.28 -20.90 -18.62
N VAL A 2 1.00 -20.63 -18.38
CA VAL A 2 1.46 -20.06 -17.11
C VAL A 2 0.92 -18.63 -17.04
N GLN A 3 0.23 -18.28 -15.95
CA GLN A 3 -0.42 -16.97 -15.79
C GLN A 3 0.40 -16.12 -14.80
N THR A 4 1.26 -15.27 -15.33
CA THR A 4 2.11 -14.35 -14.56
C THR A 4 1.77 -12.90 -14.88
N ILE A 5 2.15 -11.97 -14.00
CA ILE A 5 2.00 -10.54 -14.28
C ILE A 5 2.86 -10.11 -15.49
N VAL A 6 3.97 -10.83 -15.75
CA VAL A 6 4.83 -10.57 -16.90
C VAL A 6 4.11 -10.85 -18.21
N ASP A 7 3.29 -11.92 -18.29
CA ASP A 7 2.52 -12.24 -19.50
C ASP A 7 1.56 -11.09 -19.88
N LEU A 8 0.96 -10.41 -18.89
CA LEU A 8 0.06 -9.29 -19.13
C LEU A 8 0.80 -8.05 -19.67
N ILE A 9 1.94 -7.70 -19.07
CA ILE A 9 2.68 -6.50 -19.50
C ILE A 9 3.33 -6.71 -20.88
N GLU A 10 3.86 -7.90 -21.17
CA GLU A 10 4.41 -8.24 -22.48
C GLU A 10 3.33 -8.20 -23.57
N GLY A 11 2.09 -8.59 -23.24
CA GLY A 11 0.94 -8.41 -24.11
C GLY A 11 0.73 -6.93 -24.48
N SER A 12 0.81 -6.03 -23.52
CA SER A 12 0.66 -4.59 -23.76
C SER A 12 1.81 -4.00 -24.56
N PHE A 13 3.05 -4.41 -24.30
CA PHE A 13 4.22 -4.01 -25.09
C PHE A 13 4.07 -4.39 -26.57
N SER A 14 3.59 -5.59 -26.81
CA SER A 14 3.39 -6.12 -28.17
C SER A 14 2.25 -5.44 -28.92
N LEU A 15 1.14 -5.16 -28.23
CA LEU A 15 -0.09 -4.65 -28.84
C LEU A 15 -0.10 -3.12 -29.00
N HIS A 16 0.63 -2.40 -28.13
CA HIS A 16 0.52 -0.94 -28.01
C HIS A 16 1.86 -0.20 -27.99
N PRO A 17 2.90 -0.58 -28.77
CA PRO A 17 4.28 -0.08 -28.62
C PRO A 17 4.42 1.44 -28.71
N SER A 18 3.64 2.08 -29.59
CA SER A 18 3.72 3.52 -29.84
C SER A 18 2.80 4.38 -28.95
N LYS A 19 1.97 3.75 -28.11
CA LYS A 19 1.10 4.49 -27.20
C LYS A 19 1.87 5.06 -26.01
N VAL A 20 1.38 6.16 -25.46
CA VAL A 20 1.90 6.72 -24.20
C VAL A 20 1.54 5.76 -23.07
N ALA A 21 2.55 5.17 -22.43
CA ALA A 21 2.42 4.31 -21.28
C ALA A 21 2.39 5.13 -19.98
N ILE A 22 3.28 6.13 -19.88
CA ILE A 22 3.46 6.92 -18.66
C ILE A 22 3.51 8.39 -18.99
N ARG A 23 2.84 9.20 -18.19
CA ARG A 23 2.89 10.65 -18.21
C ARG A 23 3.22 11.19 -16.83
N ILE A 24 4.25 12.05 -16.72
CA ILE A 24 4.62 12.77 -15.50
C ILE A 24 4.87 14.24 -15.89
N TYR A 25 4.05 15.15 -15.39
CA TYR A 25 3.96 16.54 -15.84
C TYR A 25 3.73 16.62 -17.37
N ASP A 26 4.68 17.17 -18.13
CA ASP A 26 4.64 17.28 -19.58
C ASP A 26 5.46 16.19 -20.29
N ASN A 27 6.23 15.41 -19.53
CA ASN A 27 6.99 14.31 -20.07
C ASN A 27 6.10 13.10 -20.34
N MET A 28 6.27 12.47 -21.49
CA MET A 28 5.52 11.29 -21.92
C MET A 28 6.49 10.25 -22.45
N TRP A 29 6.25 9.00 -22.07
CA TRP A 29 6.99 7.83 -22.53
C TRP A 29 6.03 6.80 -23.08
N THR A 30 6.40 6.24 -24.24
CA THR A 30 5.63 5.19 -24.89
C THR A 30 5.84 3.83 -24.21
N TYR A 31 5.01 2.86 -24.57
CA TYR A 31 5.24 1.46 -24.18
C TYR A 31 6.58 0.93 -24.71
N ASN A 32 7.00 1.35 -25.89
CA ASN A 32 8.32 0.99 -26.44
C ASN A 32 9.47 1.57 -25.59
N ASP A 33 9.37 2.82 -25.13
CA ASP A 33 10.37 3.42 -24.24
C ASP A 33 10.44 2.67 -22.90
N LEU A 34 9.28 2.34 -22.34
CA LEU A 34 9.19 1.59 -21.09
C LEU A 34 9.74 0.16 -21.24
N GLN A 35 9.44 -0.52 -22.35
CA GLN A 35 9.98 -1.85 -22.66
C GLN A 35 11.49 -1.84 -22.83
N ASP A 36 12.03 -0.85 -23.54
CA ASP A 36 13.48 -0.72 -23.74
C ASP A 36 14.21 -0.56 -22.39
N LEU A 37 13.75 0.40 -21.58
CA LEU A 37 14.34 0.64 -20.26
C LEU A 37 14.22 -0.56 -19.32
N SER A 38 13.03 -1.18 -19.23
CA SER A 38 12.81 -2.35 -18.36
C SER A 38 13.65 -3.54 -18.79
N SER A 39 13.75 -3.78 -20.10
CA SER A 39 14.57 -4.86 -20.66
C SER A 39 16.07 -4.66 -20.37
N LYS A 40 16.57 -3.41 -20.44
CA LYS A 40 17.95 -3.07 -20.08
C LYS A 40 18.24 -3.35 -18.60
N ILE A 41 17.32 -2.96 -17.72
CA ILE A 41 17.43 -3.24 -16.28
C ILE A 41 17.42 -4.75 -16.02
N ALA A 42 16.49 -5.50 -16.64
CA ALA A 42 16.43 -6.95 -16.48
C ALA A 42 17.73 -7.63 -16.92
N ARG A 43 18.28 -7.24 -18.09
CA ARG A 43 19.56 -7.78 -18.57
C ARG A 43 20.75 -7.42 -17.67
N PHE A 44 20.79 -6.19 -17.17
CA PHE A 44 21.80 -5.78 -16.21
C PHE A 44 21.76 -6.68 -14.97
N LEU A 45 20.59 -6.94 -14.41
CA LEU A 45 20.44 -7.81 -13.25
C LEU A 45 20.87 -9.25 -13.56
N LEU A 46 20.48 -9.78 -14.73
CA LEU A 46 20.87 -11.13 -15.16
C LEU A 46 22.40 -11.24 -15.37
N LYS A 47 23.03 -10.26 -16.00
CA LYS A 47 24.50 -10.18 -16.14
C LYS A 47 25.17 -10.08 -14.77
N SER A 48 24.56 -9.43 -13.82
CA SER A 48 25.02 -9.31 -12.42
C SER A 48 24.83 -10.59 -11.60
N GLY A 49 24.15 -11.60 -12.16
CA GLY A 49 23.95 -12.91 -11.54
C GLY A 49 22.71 -13.02 -10.65
N ILE A 50 21.68 -12.19 -10.84
CA ILE A 50 20.41 -12.31 -10.11
C ILE A 50 19.79 -13.70 -10.34
N LYS A 51 19.22 -14.25 -9.29
CA LYS A 51 18.48 -15.52 -9.34
C LYS A 51 17.01 -15.28 -9.03
N LYS A 52 16.17 -16.22 -9.45
CA LYS A 52 14.73 -16.18 -9.07
C LYS A 52 14.58 -16.10 -7.56
N GLY A 53 13.76 -15.15 -7.13
CA GLY A 53 13.50 -14.90 -5.72
C GLY A 53 14.50 -13.95 -5.03
N ASP A 54 15.56 -13.49 -5.71
CA ASP A 54 16.44 -12.46 -5.18
C ASP A 54 15.70 -11.12 -5.08
N ARG A 55 15.84 -10.45 -3.95
CA ARG A 55 15.13 -9.21 -3.62
C ARG A 55 15.90 -8.02 -4.15
N VAL A 56 15.21 -7.14 -4.87
CA VAL A 56 15.73 -5.85 -5.29
C VAL A 56 14.88 -4.75 -4.65
N VAL A 57 15.50 -4.00 -3.77
CA VAL A 57 14.86 -2.84 -3.12
C VAL A 57 14.86 -1.67 -4.08
N VAL A 58 13.72 -1.00 -4.17
CA VAL A 58 13.57 0.24 -4.94
C VAL A 58 13.18 1.36 -3.99
N LEU A 59 14.12 2.27 -3.76
CA LEU A 59 13.99 3.46 -2.93
C LEU A 59 14.05 4.70 -3.82
N MET A 60 12.98 4.93 -4.59
CA MET A 60 12.94 5.95 -5.64
C MET A 60 11.60 6.67 -5.66
N ASN A 61 11.61 7.94 -6.06
CA ASN A 61 10.41 8.68 -6.39
C ASN A 61 9.87 8.28 -7.78
N LYS A 62 8.59 8.60 -8.04
CA LYS A 62 7.94 8.29 -9.31
C LYS A 62 8.66 8.92 -10.49
N SER A 63 9.10 8.08 -11.40
CA SER A 63 9.81 8.42 -12.62
C SER A 63 9.68 7.28 -13.62
N ILE A 64 10.04 7.49 -14.86
CA ILE A 64 10.11 6.40 -15.85
C ILE A 64 11.04 5.28 -15.36
N TYR A 65 12.13 5.63 -14.70
CA TYR A 65 13.10 4.67 -14.18
C TYR A 65 12.53 3.80 -13.05
N LEU A 66 11.66 4.33 -12.18
CA LEU A 66 10.98 3.55 -11.15
C LEU A 66 10.09 2.49 -11.79
N TYR A 67 9.26 2.85 -12.78
CA TYR A 67 8.36 1.90 -13.44
C TYR A 67 9.12 0.90 -14.30
N ALA A 68 10.19 1.34 -14.96
CA ALA A 68 11.08 0.43 -15.68
C ALA A 68 11.81 -0.54 -14.73
N ALA A 69 12.24 -0.07 -13.55
CA ALA A 69 12.84 -0.91 -12.52
C ALA A 69 11.86 -1.96 -12.00
N LEU A 70 10.61 -1.56 -11.67
CA LEU A 70 9.56 -2.48 -11.27
C LEU A 70 9.40 -3.62 -12.28
N ILE A 71 9.22 -3.27 -13.56
CA ILE A 71 9.01 -4.26 -14.62
C ILE A 71 10.28 -5.09 -14.87
N GLY A 72 11.44 -4.45 -14.99
CA GLY A 72 12.71 -5.13 -15.27
C GLY A 72 13.14 -6.09 -14.16
N ILE A 73 12.88 -5.78 -12.90
CA ILE A 73 13.14 -6.68 -11.77
C ILE A 73 12.32 -7.95 -11.90
N ILE A 74 11.01 -7.84 -12.09
CA ILE A 74 10.13 -9.00 -12.19
C ILE A 74 10.35 -9.81 -13.47
N GLN A 75 10.69 -9.17 -14.60
CA GLN A 75 11.08 -9.85 -15.84
C GLN A 75 12.38 -10.64 -15.67
N GLY A 76 13.34 -10.11 -14.91
CA GLY A 76 14.60 -10.78 -14.57
C GLY A 76 14.46 -11.90 -13.54
N GLY A 77 13.25 -12.16 -13.04
CA GLY A 77 12.97 -13.17 -12.01
C GLY A 77 13.28 -12.70 -10.58
N GLY A 78 13.65 -11.43 -10.41
CA GLY A 78 13.82 -10.81 -9.09
C GLY A 78 12.50 -10.48 -8.43
N VAL A 79 12.57 -10.20 -7.13
CA VAL A 79 11.43 -9.76 -6.32
C VAL A 79 11.51 -8.24 -6.15
N TYR A 80 10.50 -7.54 -6.61
CA TYR A 80 10.38 -6.09 -6.45
C TYR A 80 10.00 -5.75 -5.01
N VAL A 81 10.79 -4.89 -4.35
CA VAL A 81 10.55 -4.45 -2.98
C VAL A 81 10.56 -2.92 -2.91
N PRO A 82 9.42 -2.27 -3.12
CA PRO A 82 9.33 -0.82 -3.01
C PRO A 82 9.35 -0.37 -1.56
N LEU A 83 10.17 0.63 -1.26
CA LEU A 83 10.19 1.29 0.03
C LEU A 83 9.93 2.80 -0.14
N ASP A 84 9.25 3.39 0.83
CA ASP A 84 8.98 4.83 0.84
C ASP A 84 10.27 5.59 1.14
N THR A 85 10.62 6.55 0.28
CA THR A 85 11.84 7.39 0.42
C THR A 85 11.83 8.24 1.70
N ARG A 86 10.68 8.36 2.38
CA ARG A 86 10.50 9.06 3.66
C ARG A 86 10.62 8.13 4.88
N THR A 87 10.91 6.84 4.67
CA THR A 87 11.09 5.88 5.79
C THR A 87 12.30 6.29 6.63
N PRO A 88 12.19 6.48 7.96
CA PRO A 88 13.34 6.84 8.80
C PRO A 88 14.53 5.91 8.62
N SER A 89 15.75 6.45 8.68
CA SER A 89 16.99 5.70 8.35
C SER A 89 17.18 4.47 9.21
N GLU A 90 16.84 4.51 10.50
CA GLU A 90 16.93 3.33 11.38
C GLU A 90 15.90 2.25 11.03
N ARG A 91 14.67 2.66 10.65
CA ARG A 91 13.64 1.73 10.18
C ARG A 91 14.04 1.10 8.84
N LEU A 92 14.56 1.91 7.94
CA LEU A 92 15.07 1.45 6.64
C LEU A 92 16.20 0.44 6.84
N GLY A 93 17.16 0.73 7.72
CA GLY A 93 18.25 -0.17 8.06
C GLY A 93 17.75 -1.54 8.53
N LYS A 94 16.80 -1.58 9.47
CA LYS A 94 16.21 -2.84 9.96
C LYS A 94 15.54 -3.65 8.84
N ILE A 95 14.87 -2.98 7.91
CA ILE A 95 14.25 -3.65 6.75
C ILE A 95 15.32 -4.22 5.83
N LEU A 96 16.38 -3.46 5.54
CA LEU A 96 17.46 -3.90 4.65
C LEU A 96 18.25 -5.08 5.23
N GLU A 97 18.50 -5.07 6.55
CA GLU A 97 19.19 -6.18 7.24
C GLU A 97 18.34 -7.47 7.26
N ASP A 98 17.02 -7.35 7.46
CA ASP A 98 16.09 -8.50 7.40
C ASP A 98 15.97 -9.05 5.97
N LEU A 99 15.92 -8.16 5.00
CA LEU A 99 15.66 -8.50 3.60
C LEU A 99 16.89 -9.07 2.89
N VAL A 100 18.10 -8.60 3.25
CA VAL A 100 19.37 -8.91 2.58
C VAL A 100 19.23 -8.79 1.06
N PRO A 101 19.01 -7.57 0.52
CA PRO A 101 18.72 -7.38 -0.89
C PRO A 101 19.92 -7.72 -1.78
N PHE A 102 19.65 -8.22 -2.99
CA PHE A 102 20.65 -8.43 -4.03
C PHE A 102 21.17 -7.11 -4.60
N TYR A 103 20.24 -6.14 -4.79
CA TYR A 103 20.52 -4.75 -5.12
C TYR A 103 19.59 -3.81 -4.38
N ILE A 104 20.04 -2.57 -4.21
CA ILE A 104 19.24 -1.41 -3.82
C ILE A 104 19.29 -0.40 -4.96
N PHE A 105 18.13 -0.05 -5.52
CA PHE A 105 18.00 0.98 -6.54
C PHE A 105 17.60 2.29 -5.88
N ILE A 106 18.37 3.33 -6.14
CA ILE A 106 18.17 4.68 -5.61
C ILE A 106 18.16 5.73 -6.74
N ASP A 107 17.61 6.89 -6.43
CA ASP A 107 17.63 8.07 -7.29
C ASP A 107 18.21 9.29 -6.55
N ARG A 108 18.23 10.44 -7.22
CA ARG A 108 18.72 11.70 -6.63
C ARG A 108 17.93 12.12 -5.38
N HIS A 109 16.65 11.80 -5.31
CA HIS A 109 15.77 12.20 -4.19
C HIS A 109 16.01 11.35 -2.95
N SER A 110 16.33 10.08 -3.12
CA SER A 110 16.61 9.16 -2.03
C SER A 110 18.09 9.08 -1.62
N LEU A 111 19.00 9.57 -2.47
CA LEU A 111 20.45 9.45 -2.29
C LEU A 111 20.94 9.94 -0.92
N GLY A 112 20.56 11.16 -0.52
CA GLY A 112 20.99 11.73 0.77
C GLY A 112 20.50 10.91 1.95
N HIS A 113 19.26 10.50 1.91
CA HIS A 113 18.62 9.68 2.94
C HIS A 113 19.22 8.27 3.00
N TYR A 114 19.48 7.64 1.84
CA TYR A 114 20.12 6.34 1.79
C TYR A 114 21.56 6.37 2.35
N ARG A 115 22.34 7.41 2.08
CA ARG A 115 23.67 7.60 2.65
C ARG A 115 23.67 7.68 4.19
N GLU A 116 22.65 8.29 4.77
CA GLU A 116 22.50 8.30 6.24
C GLU A 116 22.17 6.90 6.76
N CYS A 117 21.27 6.18 6.08
CA CYS A 117 20.95 4.81 6.42
C CYS A 117 22.20 3.88 6.30
N GLU A 118 22.96 4.02 5.22
CA GLU A 118 24.16 3.20 4.94
C GLU A 118 25.21 3.28 6.07
N LYS A 119 25.30 4.43 6.78
CA LYS A 119 26.20 4.59 7.94
C LYS A 119 25.75 3.76 9.15
N LEU A 120 24.49 3.37 9.22
CA LEU A 120 23.90 2.58 10.31
C LEU A 120 23.94 1.07 10.01
N LEU A 121 24.20 0.68 8.75
CA LEU A 121 24.19 -0.72 8.33
C LEU A 121 25.47 -1.46 8.74
N ASN A 122 25.31 -2.69 9.22
CA ASN A 122 26.41 -3.59 9.49
C ASN A 122 27.03 -4.16 8.20
N ASN A 123 26.20 -4.29 7.16
CA ASN A 123 26.58 -4.84 5.86
C ASN A 123 26.48 -3.76 4.78
N ARG A 124 27.38 -3.82 3.79
CA ARG A 124 27.25 -3.01 2.58
C ARG A 124 26.49 -3.81 1.53
N PHE A 125 25.49 -3.16 0.92
CA PHE A 125 24.70 -3.74 -0.17
C PHE A 125 25.15 -3.15 -1.51
N ARG A 126 25.01 -3.95 -2.58
CA ARG A 126 25.19 -3.45 -3.95
C ARG A 126 24.11 -2.42 -4.24
N THR A 127 24.54 -1.22 -4.61
CA THR A 127 23.62 -0.09 -4.83
C THR A 127 23.79 0.43 -6.23
N LEU A 128 22.66 0.57 -6.93
CA LEU A 128 22.57 1.10 -8.28
C LEU A 128 21.86 2.45 -8.26
N TYR A 129 22.50 3.44 -8.83
CA TYR A 129 21.90 4.77 -9.01
C TYR A 129 21.26 4.88 -10.39
N LEU A 130 19.94 5.06 -10.41
CA LEU A 130 19.14 5.20 -11.64
C LEU A 130 18.79 6.67 -11.89
N ASN A 131 19.59 7.36 -12.72
CA ASN A 131 19.29 8.70 -13.25
C ASN A 131 20.30 9.09 -14.35
N ASP A 132 19.97 10.16 -15.11
CA ASP A 132 20.76 10.63 -16.26
C ASP A 132 21.99 11.48 -15.90
N SER A 133 22.25 11.85 -14.65
CA SER A 133 23.31 12.80 -14.32
C SER A 133 23.92 12.62 -12.92
N GLY A 134 25.21 12.82 -12.82
CA GLY A 134 25.99 12.94 -11.59
C GLY A 134 26.95 11.77 -11.32
N ASP A 135 28.12 12.06 -10.75
CA ASP A 135 29.04 11.06 -10.21
C ASP A 135 28.88 11.02 -8.69
N ASP A 136 28.15 9.99 -8.22
CA ASP A 136 27.73 9.87 -6.81
C ASP A 136 28.46 8.72 -6.08
N GLY A 137 29.43 8.06 -6.76
CA GLY A 137 30.18 6.97 -6.21
C GLY A 137 29.44 5.61 -6.15
N TYR A 138 28.26 5.51 -6.78
CA TYR A 138 27.50 4.26 -6.91
C TYR A 138 27.53 3.73 -8.34
N GLU A 139 27.28 2.44 -8.50
CA GLU A 139 27.16 1.79 -9.81
C GLU A 139 26.02 2.41 -10.62
N LYS A 140 26.20 2.53 -11.94
CA LYS A 140 25.23 3.13 -12.89
C LYS A 140 24.99 2.22 -14.06
N ILE A 141 23.81 2.32 -14.66
CA ILE A 141 23.52 1.73 -15.97
C ILE A 141 23.67 2.85 -17.00
N ASP A 142 24.55 2.68 -17.99
CA ASP A 142 24.48 3.51 -19.18
C ASP A 142 23.41 2.97 -20.13
N PHE A 143 22.26 3.59 -20.10
CA PHE A 143 21.14 3.24 -20.97
C PHE A 143 21.40 3.56 -22.46
N ARG A 144 22.49 4.25 -22.79
CA ARG A 144 22.85 4.60 -24.18
C ARG A 144 23.66 3.50 -24.86
N GLU A 145 24.47 2.76 -24.12
CA GLU A 145 25.44 1.80 -24.68
C GLU A 145 24.89 0.40 -24.95
N GLU A 146 23.82 -0.01 -24.28
CA GLU A 146 23.32 -1.38 -24.47
C GLU A 146 22.53 -1.53 -25.76
N SER A 147 23.22 -1.95 -26.82
CA SER A 147 22.54 -2.37 -28.06
C SER A 147 21.68 -3.62 -27.78
N VAL A 148 20.47 -3.63 -28.33
CA VAL A 148 19.43 -4.68 -28.27
C VAL A 148 19.91 -6.07 -28.75
N LYS A 149 21.19 -6.26 -29.12
CA LYS A 149 21.72 -7.45 -29.78
C LYS A 149 22.05 -8.63 -28.86
N ASP A 150 22.12 -8.46 -27.55
CA ASP A 150 22.32 -9.59 -26.64
C ASP A 150 21.00 -10.29 -26.35
N MET A 151 20.76 -11.41 -27.03
CA MET A 151 19.58 -12.28 -26.87
C MET A 151 19.65 -13.10 -25.56
N MET A 152 19.82 -12.45 -24.39
CA MET A 152 19.60 -13.15 -23.13
C MET A 152 18.13 -13.48 -22.97
N LYS A 153 17.82 -14.76 -22.83
CA LYS A 153 16.46 -15.21 -22.50
C LYS A 153 16.16 -14.88 -21.04
N PHE A 154 15.04 -14.24 -20.82
CA PHE A 154 14.51 -14.08 -19.46
C PHE A 154 14.15 -15.43 -18.83
N PRO A 155 14.23 -15.57 -17.52
CA PRO A 155 13.91 -16.83 -16.85
C PRO A 155 12.44 -17.20 -17.05
N SER A 156 12.15 -18.49 -17.12
CA SER A 156 10.77 -18.98 -17.08
C SER A 156 10.20 -18.79 -15.69
N LEU A 157 9.08 -18.08 -15.59
CA LEU A 157 8.38 -17.78 -14.35
C LEU A 157 7.11 -18.63 -14.22
N SER A 158 6.71 -18.89 -12.97
CA SER A 158 5.47 -19.57 -12.62
C SER A 158 4.57 -18.67 -11.79
N SER A 159 3.29 -19.00 -11.68
CA SER A 159 2.33 -18.29 -10.81
C SER A 159 2.74 -18.31 -9.33
N GLU A 160 3.46 -19.33 -8.89
CA GLU A 160 3.90 -19.48 -7.50
C GLU A 160 5.21 -18.73 -7.18
N ASP A 161 5.94 -18.26 -8.22
CA ASP A 161 7.15 -17.48 -7.98
C ASP A 161 6.83 -16.15 -7.30
N LEU A 162 7.66 -15.78 -6.32
CA LEU A 162 7.53 -14.52 -5.60
C LEU A 162 7.85 -13.36 -6.53
N ALA A 163 6.96 -12.37 -6.60
CA ALA A 163 7.09 -11.21 -7.46
C ALA A 163 7.30 -9.90 -6.70
N LEU A 164 6.67 -9.79 -5.52
CA LEU A 164 6.58 -8.52 -4.78
C LEU A 164 6.61 -8.78 -3.27
N ILE A 165 7.31 -7.93 -2.51
CA ILE A 165 7.21 -7.86 -1.05
C ILE A 165 6.80 -6.44 -0.66
N LEU A 166 5.68 -6.30 0.05
CA LEU A 166 5.23 -5.03 0.62
C LEU A 166 5.39 -5.04 2.13
N TYR A 167 6.15 -4.06 2.66
CA TYR A 167 6.33 -3.91 4.09
C TYR A 167 5.16 -3.16 4.74
N THR A 168 4.60 -3.76 5.78
CA THR A 168 3.53 -3.18 6.60
C THR A 168 4.00 -3.03 8.05
N SER A 169 3.27 -2.23 8.85
CA SER A 169 3.51 -2.12 10.29
C SER A 169 3.39 -3.48 11.00
N GLY A 170 4.19 -3.67 12.02
CA GLY A 170 4.22 -4.91 12.80
C GLY A 170 4.02 -4.67 14.30
N SER A 171 3.16 -5.44 14.94
CA SER A 171 2.80 -5.30 16.37
C SER A 171 3.99 -5.39 17.35
N THR A 172 5.13 -5.93 16.90
CA THR A 172 6.35 -6.10 17.69
C THR A 172 7.40 -5.01 17.44
N GLY A 173 7.04 -3.89 16.82
CA GLY A 173 7.98 -2.81 16.49
C GLY A 173 8.85 -3.08 15.24
N VAL A 174 8.75 -4.28 14.64
CA VAL A 174 9.49 -4.63 13.42
C VAL A 174 8.50 -4.75 12.27
N PRO A 175 8.69 -4.01 11.16
CA PRO A 175 7.88 -4.14 9.96
C PRO A 175 7.86 -5.58 9.45
N LYS A 176 6.77 -5.97 8.79
CA LYS A 176 6.61 -7.31 8.21
C LYS A 176 6.41 -7.20 6.70
N GLY A 177 7.15 -7.96 5.92
CA GLY A 177 7.06 -8.02 4.46
C GLY A 177 6.03 -9.04 4.00
N ALA A 178 4.88 -8.61 3.49
CA ALA A 178 3.88 -9.50 2.88
C ALA A 178 4.38 -9.98 1.52
N MET A 179 4.46 -11.29 1.33
CA MET A 179 4.96 -11.94 0.11
C MET A 179 3.82 -12.18 -0.88
N ILE A 180 3.95 -11.65 -2.10
CA ILE A 180 2.95 -11.68 -3.16
C ILE A 180 3.54 -12.36 -4.39
N SER A 181 2.88 -13.39 -4.91
CA SER A 181 3.33 -14.13 -6.08
C SER A 181 2.89 -13.49 -7.41
N HIS A 182 3.49 -13.94 -8.51
CA HIS A 182 3.05 -13.57 -9.87
C HIS A 182 1.59 -13.94 -10.12
N GLY A 183 1.13 -15.10 -9.62
CA GLY A 183 -0.27 -15.54 -9.75
C GLY A 183 -1.25 -14.68 -8.94
N ASN A 184 -0.85 -14.24 -7.74
CA ASN A 184 -1.68 -13.32 -6.97
C ASN A 184 -1.90 -12.00 -7.73
N LEU A 185 -0.83 -11.41 -8.29
CA LEU A 185 -0.91 -10.19 -9.11
C LEU A 185 -1.73 -10.42 -10.36
N TYR A 186 -1.45 -11.50 -11.12
CA TYR A 186 -2.19 -11.84 -12.34
C TYR A 186 -3.69 -11.93 -12.08
N ASN A 187 -4.10 -12.60 -11.01
CA ASN A 187 -5.51 -12.80 -10.67
C ASN A 187 -6.25 -11.47 -10.48
N ILE A 188 -5.77 -10.59 -9.61
CA ILE A 188 -6.46 -9.32 -9.35
C ILE A 188 -6.38 -8.37 -10.54
N ILE A 189 -5.25 -8.31 -11.26
CA ILE A 189 -5.09 -7.38 -12.37
C ILE A 189 -5.95 -7.80 -13.56
N SER A 190 -5.98 -9.09 -13.92
CA SER A 190 -6.87 -9.60 -14.96
C SER A 190 -8.33 -9.32 -14.65
N TYR A 191 -8.77 -9.58 -13.40
CA TYR A 191 -10.11 -9.25 -12.96
C TYR A 191 -10.39 -7.74 -13.06
N THR A 192 -9.46 -6.90 -12.63
CA THR A 192 -9.65 -5.43 -12.63
C THR A 192 -9.77 -4.90 -14.07
N ILE A 193 -8.93 -5.39 -14.98
CA ILE A 193 -8.98 -5.01 -16.39
C ILE A 193 -10.35 -5.36 -17.00
N GLU A 194 -10.83 -6.57 -16.79
CA GLU A 194 -12.09 -7.03 -17.32
C GLU A 194 -13.29 -6.32 -16.68
N ALA A 195 -13.36 -6.33 -15.34
CA ALA A 195 -14.52 -5.86 -14.59
C ALA A 195 -14.76 -4.34 -14.67
N PHE A 196 -13.73 -3.56 -14.98
CA PHE A 196 -13.80 -2.10 -15.09
C PHE A 196 -13.39 -1.58 -16.46
N HIS A 197 -13.29 -2.48 -17.46
CA HIS A 197 -13.03 -2.12 -18.85
C HIS A 197 -11.79 -1.23 -19.02
N TYR A 198 -10.68 -1.60 -18.35
CA TYR A 198 -9.41 -0.96 -18.62
C TYR A 198 -8.95 -1.29 -20.04
N GLY A 199 -8.35 -0.30 -20.73
CA GLY A 199 -7.88 -0.46 -22.09
C GLY A 199 -7.14 0.77 -22.60
N PRO A 200 -6.79 0.77 -23.89
CA PRO A 200 -5.95 1.80 -24.49
C PRO A 200 -6.52 3.23 -24.47
N GLY A 201 -7.84 3.38 -24.24
CA GLY A 201 -8.51 4.68 -24.10
C GLY A 201 -8.59 5.21 -22.66
N GLU A 202 -8.12 4.43 -21.68
CA GLU A 202 -8.22 4.80 -20.28
C GLU A 202 -6.93 5.46 -19.78
N VAL A 203 -7.10 6.43 -18.88
CA VAL A 203 -6.00 7.09 -18.17
C VAL A 203 -6.20 6.83 -16.68
N GLY A 204 -5.30 6.03 -16.10
CA GLY A 204 -5.34 5.73 -14.68
C GLY A 204 -4.49 6.68 -13.86
N SER A 205 -4.91 6.96 -12.63
CA SER A 205 -4.12 7.74 -11.69
C SER A 205 -2.98 6.91 -11.10
N GLY A 206 -1.75 7.34 -11.25
CA GLY A 206 -0.61 6.85 -10.47
C GLY A 206 -0.47 7.68 -9.19
N PHE A 207 -1.55 7.77 -8.39
CA PHE A 207 -1.59 8.65 -7.23
C PHE A 207 -0.94 8.02 -6.00
N ASN A 208 -1.22 6.73 -5.73
CA ASN A 208 -0.74 6.07 -4.53
C ASN A 208 0.78 5.86 -4.55
N ALA A 209 1.42 5.92 -3.38
CA ALA A 209 2.85 5.62 -3.27
C ALA A 209 3.11 4.13 -3.54
N ASN A 210 4.21 3.82 -4.22
CA ASN A 210 4.51 2.46 -4.69
C ASN A 210 4.78 1.46 -3.55
N ALA A 211 5.11 1.94 -2.34
CA ALA A 211 5.25 1.11 -1.14
C ALA A 211 3.92 0.62 -0.56
N PHE A 212 2.77 1.01 -1.13
CA PHE A 212 1.43 0.61 -0.69
C PHE A 212 0.72 -0.26 -1.73
N ASP A 213 -0.07 -1.22 -1.24
CA ASP A 213 -0.80 -2.19 -2.07
C ASP A 213 -1.79 -1.56 -3.07
N MET A 214 -2.37 -0.40 -2.75
CA MET A 214 -3.23 0.33 -3.67
C MET A 214 -2.53 0.71 -4.98
N SER A 215 -1.20 0.89 -4.96
CA SER A 215 -0.39 1.14 -6.16
C SER A 215 -0.39 -0.02 -7.15
N ILE A 216 -0.65 -1.25 -6.70
CA ILE A 216 -0.75 -2.43 -7.57
C ILE A 216 -1.82 -2.21 -8.63
N SER A 217 -3.05 -1.88 -8.21
CA SER A 217 -4.14 -1.60 -9.14
C SER A 217 -3.88 -0.34 -9.96
N ASP A 218 -3.38 0.74 -9.34
CA ASP A 218 -3.07 1.98 -10.03
C ASP A 218 -2.09 1.76 -11.20
N THR A 219 -1.03 0.98 -10.96
CA THR A 219 0.06 0.80 -11.92
C THR A 219 -0.23 -0.32 -12.90
N PHE A 220 -0.44 -1.55 -12.38
CA PHE A 220 -0.51 -2.72 -13.26
C PHE A 220 -1.79 -2.79 -14.08
N SER A 221 -2.96 -2.38 -13.52
CA SER A 221 -4.20 -2.43 -14.31
C SER A 221 -4.13 -1.55 -15.55
N VAL A 222 -3.44 -0.42 -15.44
CA VAL A 222 -3.25 0.53 -16.54
C VAL A 222 -2.22 -0.01 -17.52
N LEU A 223 -1.01 -0.32 -17.03
CA LEU A 223 0.10 -0.73 -17.90
C LEU A 223 -0.13 -2.10 -18.56
N CYS A 224 -0.86 -3.01 -17.92
CA CYS A 224 -1.20 -4.32 -18.49
C CYS A 224 -2.39 -4.29 -19.45
N SER A 225 -3.04 -3.14 -19.66
CA SER A 225 -4.21 -3.00 -20.54
C SER A 225 -3.98 -2.07 -21.75
N GLY A 226 -2.77 -1.52 -21.90
CA GLY A 226 -2.47 -0.53 -22.94
C GLY A 226 -2.97 0.88 -22.63
N GLY A 227 -3.39 1.16 -21.39
CA GLY A 227 -3.79 2.49 -20.92
C GLY A 227 -2.61 3.42 -20.67
N THR A 228 -2.88 4.65 -20.28
CA THR A 228 -1.85 5.65 -19.90
C THR A 228 -1.85 5.85 -18.39
N LEU A 229 -0.72 5.68 -17.73
CA LEU A 229 -0.53 5.98 -16.32
C LEU A 229 -0.17 7.46 -16.15
N GLY A 230 -1.10 8.26 -15.62
CA GLY A 230 -0.83 9.63 -15.19
C GLY A 230 -0.24 9.62 -13.78
N ALA A 231 1.08 9.60 -13.65
CA ALA A 231 1.74 9.48 -12.35
C ALA A 231 1.85 10.85 -11.68
N TYR A 232 1.42 10.91 -10.42
CA TYR A 232 1.50 12.12 -9.59
C TYR A 232 2.82 12.12 -8.83
N PRO A 233 3.68 13.14 -9.03
CA PRO A 233 4.94 13.28 -8.29
C PRO A 233 4.71 13.32 -6.77
N GLU A 234 5.65 12.82 -5.98
CA GLU A 234 5.55 12.72 -4.52
C GLU A 234 5.48 14.08 -3.81
N GLU A 235 6.00 15.13 -4.41
CA GLU A 235 5.92 16.51 -3.91
C GLU A 235 4.52 17.13 -4.03
N ILE A 236 3.63 16.51 -4.80
CA ILE A 236 2.25 16.97 -4.98
C ILE A 236 1.40 16.50 -3.80
N ILE A 237 1.19 17.41 -2.84
CA ILE A 237 0.45 17.14 -1.60
C ILE A 237 -0.80 18.01 -1.42
N PHE A 238 -0.91 19.12 -2.15
CA PHE A 238 -2.04 20.02 -2.02
C PHE A 238 -3.24 19.56 -2.87
N PRO A 239 -4.46 19.61 -2.33
CA PRO A 239 -5.67 19.22 -3.06
C PRO A 239 -5.83 19.92 -4.41
N LYS A 240 -5.42 21.18 -4.53
CA LYS A 240 -5.47 21.95 -5.77
C LYS A 240 -4.63 21.30 -6.87
N ASP A 241 -3.36 21.01 -6.58
CA ASP A 241 -2.43 20.47 -7.58
C ASP A 241 -2.89 19.09 -8.06
N ILE A 242 -3.53 18.31 -7.17
CA ILE A 242 -4.09 17.01 -7.53
C ILE A 242 -5.30 17.17 -8.47
N VAL A 243 -6.19 18.12 -8.20
CA VAL A 243 -7.33 18.42 -9.09
C VAL A 243 -6.82 18.89 -10.45
N ASP A 244 -5.87 19.83 -10.45
CA ASP A 244 -5.28 20.38 -11.69
C ASP A 244 -4.61 19.29 -12.53
N LEU A 245 -3.84 18.37 -11.91
CA LEU A 245 -3.23 17.24 -12.62
C LEU A 245 -4.27 16.22 -13.09
N THR A 246 -5.31 15.96 -12.30
CA THR A 246 -6.41 15.07 -12.69
C THR A 246 -7.05 15.56 -13.99
N HIS A 247 -7.32 16.86 -14.06
CA HIS A 247 -7.86 17.50 -15.26
C HIS A 247 -6.86 17.48 -16.41
N LYS A 248 -5.62 17.94 -16.16
CA LYS A 248 -4.53 18.01 -17.17
C LYS A 248 -4.24 16.66 -17.80
N TYR A 249 -4.28 15.57 -17.02
CA TYR A 249 -4.02 14.22 -17.52
C TYR A 249 -5.25 13.58 -18.16
N GLY A 250 -6.45 14.12 -17.92
CA GLY A 250 -7.70 13.51 -18.35
C GLY A 250 -7.96 12.16 -17.67
N ILE A 251 -7.69 12.09 -16.36
CA ILE A 251 -7.83 10.84 -15.59
C ILE A 251 -9.25 10.29 -15.70
N THR A 252 -9.38 9.03 -16.07
CA THR A 252 -10.66 8.34 -16.18
C THR A 252 -10.90 7.37 -15.02
N LYS A 253 -9.83 6.85 -14.41
CA LYS A 253 -9.88 5.87 -13.31
C LYS A 253 -8.97 6.32 -12.18
N MET A 254 -9.50 6.43 -10.96
CA MET A 254 -8.76 6.98 -9.83
C MET A 254 -8.94 6.12 -8.58
N CYS A 255 -7.84 5.78 -7.90
CA CYS A 255 -7.85 5.05 -6.65
C CYS A 255 -7.45 5.97 -5.49
N LEU A 256 -8.32 6.09 -4.48
CA LEU A 256 -8.16 7.05 -3.38
C LEU A 256 -8.49 6.42 -2.03
N VAL A 257 -7.85 6.93 -0.99
CA VAL A 257 -8.31 6.71 0.38
C VAL A 257 -9.47 7.66 0.71
N PRO A 258 -10.50 7.21 1.43
CA PRO A 258 -11.66 8.03 1.78
C PRO A 258 -11.37 9.33 2.55
N SER A 259 -10.33 9.34 3.36
CA SER A 259 -9.88 10.55 4.08
C SER A 259 -9.41 11.64 3.12
N PHE A 260 -8.74 11.27 2.03
CA PHE A 260 -8.29 12.22 1.00
C PHE A 260 -9.48 12.80 0.21
N LEU A 261 -10.47 11.97 -0.13
CA LEU A 261 -11.72 12.45 -0.72
C LEU A 261 -12.40 13.52 0.15
N GLY A 262 -12.42 13.31 1.47
CA GLY A 262 -12.91 14.31 2.42
C GLY A 262 -12.14 15.63 2.35
N SER A 263 -10.82 15.59 2.19
CA SER A 263 -9.97 16.79 2.06
C SER A 263 -10.26 17.53 0.75
N LEU A 264 -10.41 16.82 -0.36
CA LEU A 264 -10.81 17.40 -1.65
C LEU A 264 -12.15 18.12 -1.55
N ILE A 265 -13.17 17.51 -0.93
CA ILE A 265 -14.50 18.09 -0.76
C ILE A 265 -14.46 19.37 0.09
N ASN A 266 -13.66 19.38 1.16
CA ASN A 266 -13.57 20.50 2.09
C ASN A 266 -12.73 21.68 1.54
N SER A 267 -11.90 21.43 0.55
CA SER A 267 -11.08 22.49 -0.08
C SER A 267 -11.89 23.47 -0.93
N ASN A 268 -13.15 23.15 -1.24
CA ASN A 268 -14.01 23.86 -2.20
C ASN A 268 -13.39 24.01 -3.62
N LEU A 269 -12.38 23.22 -3.93
CA LEU A 269 -11.68 23.24 -5.24
C LEU A 269 -12.30 22.29 -6.26
N LEU A 270 -13.22 21.43 -5.84
CA LEU A 270 -13.90 20.49 -6.71
C LEU A 270 -14.92 21.24 -7.57
N GLN A 271 -14.53 21.53 -8.80
CA GLN A 271 -15.46 21.96 -9.84
C GLN A 271 -15.81 20.75 -10.71
N PRO A 272 -17.08 20.48 -11.00
CA PRO A 272 -17.49 19.32 -11.80
C PRO A 272 -16.76 19.24 -13.15
N ASP A 273 -16.50 20.38 -13.78
CA ASP A 273 -15.83 20.45 -15.07
C ASP A 273 -14.38 19.95 -15.05
N PHE A 274 -13.69 20.05 -13.92
CA PHE A 274 -12.30 19.55 -13.77
C PHE A 274 -12.21 18.03 -13.62
N LEU A 275 -13.30 17.37 -13.24
CA LEU A 275 -13.35 15.94 -12.95
C LEU A 275 -14.32 15.19 -13.87
N ASN A 276 -14.80 15.82 -14.94
CA ASN A 276 -15.79 15.26 -15.87
C ASN A 276 -15.27 14.05 -16.67
N THR A 277 -13.97 13.82 -16.70
CA THR A 277 -13.35 12.65 -17.34
C THR A 277 -13.39 11.40 -16.46
N LEU A 278 -13.62 11.54 -15.13
CA LEU A 278 -13.64 10.41 -14.19
C LEU A 278 -14.83 9.49 -14.46
N LYS A 279 -14.55 8.25 -14.80
CA LYS A 279 -15.53 7.18 -14.98
C LYS A 279 -15.70 6.34 -13.72
N ASP A 280 -14.58 5.95 -13.10
CA ASP A 280 -14.57 5.11 -11.92
C ASP A 280 -13.63 5.66 -10.84
N VAL A 281 -14.13 5.68 -9.60
CA VAL A 281 -13.35 6.02 -8.39
C VAL A 281 -13.39 4.85 -7.42
N PHE A 282 -12.21 4.31 -7.13
CA PHE A 282 -12.00 3.20 -6.21
C PHE A 282 -11.63 3.75 -4.84
N LEU A 283 -12.44 3.47 -3.83
CA LEU A 283 -12.25 3.92 -2.46
C LEU A 283 -11.87 2.72 -1.59
N GLY A 284 -10.69 2.74 -1.00
CA GLY A 284 -10.18 1.64 -0.19
C GLY A 284 -9.33 2.10 0.98
N GLY A 285 -8.95 1.16 1.83
CA GLY A 285 -8.02 1.41 2.93
C GLY A 285 -8.66 1.96 4.21
N GLU A 286 -9.84 2.59 4.16
CA GLU A 286 -10.50 3.18 5.32
C GLU A 286 -12.03 3.03 5.24
N LEU A 287 -12.70 3.35 6.35
CA LEU A 287 -14.17 3.49 6.33
C LEU A 287 -14.55 4.77 5.56
N ILE A 288 -15.53 4.63 4.66
CA ILE A 288 -16.01 5.76 3.85
C ILE A 288 -17.01 6.58 4.67
N PRO A 289 -16.76 7.90 4.90
CA PRO A 289 -17.74 8.78 5.53
C PRO A 289 -18.97 8.97 4.62
N PRO A 290 -20.19 8.62 5.06
CA PRO A 290 -21.38 8.69 4.21
C PRO A 290 -21.67 10.08 3.65
N SER A 291 -21.49 11.12 4.46
CA SER A 291 -21.71 12.52 4.05
C SER A 291 -20.76 12.97 2.93
N ALA A 292 -19.50 12.56 3.00
CA ALA A 292 -18.50 12.86 1.97
C ALA A 292 -18.84 12.16 0.66
N LEU A 293 -19.19 10.86 0.72
CA LEU A 293 -19.55 10.10 -0.46
C LEU A 293 -20.80 10.65 -1.15
N ILE A 294 -21.86 10.96 -0.39
CA ILE A 294 -23.08 11.53 -0.94
C ILE A 294 -22.80 12.87 -1.63
N LYS A 295 -21.95 13.71 -1.02
CA LYS A 295 -21.59 15.01 -1.60
C LYS A 295 -20.89 14.86 -2.94
N ILE A 296 -19.85 14.00 -3.02
CA ILE A 296 -19.09 13.82 -4.27
C ILE A 296 -19.91 13.13 -5.36
N MET A 297 -20.77 12.16 -5.02
CA MET A 297 -21.65 11.50 -5.99
C MET A 297 -22.66 12.47 -6.60
N ASN A 298 -23.15 13.46 -5.83
CA ASN A 298 -24.01 14.51 -6.36
C ASN A 298 -23.27 15.49 -7.28
N MET A 299 -21.98 15.71 -7.04
CA MET A 299 -21.13 16.55 -7.89
C MET A 299 -20.72 15.86 -9.19
N LEU A 300 -20.53 14.54 -9.13
CA LEU A 300 -20.07 13.71 -10.25
C LEU A 300 -21.10 12.60 -10.53
N PRO A 301 -22.27 12.92 -11.09
CA PRO A 301 -23.38 11.97 -11.23
C PRO A 301 -23.12 10.85 -12.24
N GLU A 302 -22.19 11.05 -13.16
CA GLU A 302 -21.83 10.06 -14.18
C GLU A 302 -20.64 9.17 -13.76
N THR A 303 -19.99 9.48 -12.63
CA THR A 303 -18.87 8.70 -12.09
C THR A 303 -19.39 7.56 -11.22
N SER A 304 -18.86 6.36 -11.43
CA SER A 304 -19.09 5.21 -10.58
C SER A 304 -18.15 5.21 -9.39
N PHE A 305 -18.69 5.00 -8.19
CA PHE A 305 -17.87 4.89 -6.96
C PHE A 305 -17.93 3.48 -6.43
N HIS A 306 -16.76 2.95 -6.05
CA HIS A 306 -16.58 1.58 -5.59
C HIS A 306 -15.92 1.57 -4.21
N ASN A 307 -16.54 0.89 -3.24
CA ASN A 307 -15.91 0.57 -1.96
C ASN A 307 -15.12 -0.73 -2.12
N CYS A 308 -13.81 -0.65 -2.07
CA CYS A 308 -12.89 -1.75 -2.24
C CYS A 308 -12.29 -2.15 -0.89
N TYR A 309 -12.30 -3.43 -0.55
CA TYR A 309 -11.75 -3.93 0.69
C TYR A 309 -10.79 -5.09 0.43
N GLY A 310 -9.63 -5.02 1.07
CA GLY A 310 -8.61 -6.07 1.13
C GLY A 310 -7.47 -5.65 2.01
N PRO A 311 -6.83 -6.57 2.73
CA PRO A 311 -5.53 -6.35 3.37
C PRO A 311 -4.40 -6.64 2.39
N THR A 312 -3.22 -6.08 2.63
CA THR A 312 -2.00 -6.26 1.82
C THR A 312 -1.63 -7.74 1.66
N GLU A 313 -1.89 -8.55 2.68
CA GLU A 313 -1.66 -10.00 2.71
C GLU A 313 -2.53 -10.79 1.72
N THR A 314 -3.52 -10.12 1.13
CA THR A 314 -4.34 -10.64 0.03
C THR A 314 -4.16 -9.83 -1.25
N THR A 315 -2.94 -9.30 -1.44
CA THR A 315 -2.43 -8.61 -2.63
C THR A 315 -2.95 -7.20 -2.80
N ASN A 316 -4.26 -7.01 -2.74
CA ASN A 316 -4.96 -5.73 -2.91
C ASN A 316 -6.42 -5.93 -2.44
N TYR A 317 -7.40 -5.32 -3.11
CA TYR A 317 -8.80 -5.55 -2.76
C TYR A 317 -9.30 -6.93 -3.21
N VAL A 318 -10.09 -7.58 -2.35
CA VAL A 318 -10.69 -8.90 -2.56
C VAL A 318 -12.21 -8.87 -2.58
N SER A 319 -12.80 -7.71 -2.32
CA SER A 319 -14.23 -7.47 -2.47
C SER A 319 -14.52 -6.05 -2.91
N LYS A 320 -15.68 -5.86 -3.52
CA LYS A 320 -16.15 -4.55 -3.94
C LYS A 320 -17.64 -4.37 -3.72
N TYR A 321 -18.02 -3.14 -3.42
CA TYR A 321 -19.41 -2.67 -3.44
C TYR A 321 -19.52 -1.42 -4.31
N THR A 322 -20.27 -1.50 -5.41
CA THR A 322 -20.51 -0.34 -6.28
C THR A 322 -21.72 0.42 -5.78
N PHE A 323 -21.54 1.71 -5.52
CA PHE A 323 -22.60 2.57 -5.03
C PHE A 323 -23.60 2.90 -6.15
N ARG A 324 -24.88 2.82 -5.82
CA ARG A 324 -25.97 3.26 -6.71
C ARG A 324 -26.19 4.76 -6.56
N LYS A 325 -26.70 5.42 -7.60
CA LYS A 325 -27.00 6.86 -7.62
C LYS A 325 -27.92 7.34 -6.46
N THR A 326 -28.69 6.45 -5.87
CA THR A 326 -29.58 6.76 -4.75
C THR A 326 -29.05 6.19 -3.44
N LEU A 327 -28.26 6.99 -2.72
CA LEU A 327 -27.86 6.65 -1.35
C LEU A 327 -28.86 7.21 -0.34
N ASN A 328 -29.28 6.37 0.61
CA ASN A 328 -30.10 6.83 1.72
C ASN A 328 -29.24 7.67 2.69
N ARG A 329 -29.62 8.93 2.93
CA ARG A 329 -28.94 9.83 3.87
C ARG A 329 -28.85 9.28 5.31
N ARG A 330 -29.67 8.28 5.66
CA ARG A 330 -29.63 7.61 6.97
C ARG A 330 -28.62 6.47 7.06
N THR A 331 -27.93 6.12 5.97
CA THR A 331 -26.92 5.06 5.97
C THR A 331 -25.74 5.47 6.84
N LYS A 332 -25.47 4.69 7.89
CA LYS A 332 -24.36 4.94 8.82
C LYS A 332 -23.07 4.19 8.44
N LYS A 333 -23.20 3.05 7.77
CA LYS A 333 -22.07 2.21 7.34
C LYS A 333 -22.34 1.64 5.96
N PHE A 334 -21.29 1.49 5.17
CA PHE A 334 -21.37 0.86 3.86
C PHE A 334 -20.87 -0.58 3.91
N SER A 335 -21.46 -1.42 3.08
CA SER A 335 -20.97 -2.76 2.82
C SER A 335 -19.62 -2.71 2.09
N ILE A 336 -18.78 -3.70 2.35
CA ILE A 336 -17.60 -4.00 1.53
C ILE A 336 -17.94 -4.87 0.32
N GLY A 337 -19.23 -5.20 0.13
CA GLY A 337 -19.71 -5.99 -0.99
C GLY A 337 -19.48 -7.47 -0.88
N PHE A 338 -19.34 -8.10 -2.03
CA PHE A 338 -19.10 -9.53 -2.18
C PHE A 338 -17.65 -9.79 -2.62
N PRO A 339 -17.10 -10.96 -2.28
CA PRO A 339 -15.77 -11.36 -2.75
C PRO A 339 -15.74 -11.43 -4.29
N ILE A 340 -14.57 -11.15 -4.85
CA ILE A 340 -14.29 -11.04 -6.29
C ILE A 340 -13.13 -11.96 -6.70
N ALA A 341 -12.92 -12.11 -8.01
CA ALA A 341 -11.73 -12.75 -8.59
C ALA A 341 -11.44 -14.17 -8.04
N GLY A 342 -12.50 -14.95 -7.81
CA GLY A 342 -12.37 -16.32 -7.29
C GLY A 342 -12.12 -16.42 -5.79
N ASN A 343 -12.06 -15.28 -5.06
CA ASN A 343 -11.98 -15.33 -3.61
C ASN A 343 -13.34 -15.62 -2.96
N ARG A 344 -13.32 -16.11 -1.73
CA ARG A 344 -14.50 -16.29 -0.89
C ARG A 344 -14.21 -15.87 0.55
N PHE A 345 -15.27 -15.55 1.28
CA PHE A 345 -15.19 -15.12 2.67
C PHE A 345 -15.80 -16.17 3.59
N ILE A 346 -15.13 -16.43 4.72
CA ILE A 346 -15.63 -17.28 5.79
C ILE A 346 -15.71 -16.41 7.05
N LEU A 347 -16.79 -16.52 7.81
CA LEU A 347 -16.91 -15.92 9.14
C LEU A 347 -16.57 -17.00 10.18
N ASP A 348 -15.38 -16.90 10.76
CA ASP A 348 -14.99 -17.73 11.90
C ASP A 348 -15.67 -17.20 13.16
N ARG A 349 -16.61 -17.97 13.69
CA ARG A 349 -17.43 -17.58 14.84
C ARG A 349 -16.85 -18.01 16.18
N THR A 350 -15.69 -18.62 16.21
CA THR A 350 -15.01 -19.02 17.44
C THR A 350 -14.73 -17.79 18.32
N GLY A 351 -15.29 -17.77 19.51
CA GLY A 351 -15.23 -16.63 20.43
C GLY A 351 -16.27 -15.52 20.18
N PHE A 352 -17.24 -15.75 19.27
CA PHE A 352 -18.32 -14.82 18.95
C PHE A 352 -19.71 -15.43 19.18
N GLU A 353 -19.82 -16.43 20.03
CA GLU A 353 -21.06 -17.20 20.26
C GLU A 353 -22.21 -16.32 20.76
N SER A 354 -21.91 -15.27 21.54
CA SER A 354 -22.89 -14.30 22.04
C SER A 354 -23.27 -13.21 21.03
N GLU A 355 -22.49 -13.02 19.94
CA GLU A 355 -22.68 -11.98 18.94
C GLU A 355 -23.33 -12.53 17.66
N LYS A 356 -24.68 -12.63 17.65
CA LYS A 356 -25.42 -13.19 16.50
C LYS A 356 -24.97 -12.62 15.16
N GLY A 357 -24.52 -13.51 14.26
CA GLY A 357 -24.20 -13.19 12.88
C GLY A 357 -22.84 -12.53 12.64
N LYS A 358 -22.03 -12.32 13.69
CA LYS A 358 -20.66 -11.83 13.57
C LYS A 358 -19.63 -12.95 13.67
N GLY A 359 -18.43 -12.68 13.18
CA GLY A 359 -17.26 -13.53 13.25
C GLY A 359 -16.01 -12.82 12.72
N GLU A 360 -14.84 -13.41 12.96
CA GLU A 360 -13.62 -12.96 12.31
C GLU A 360 -13.71 -13.28 10.82
N LEU A 361 -13.39 -12.30 9.96
CA LEU A 361 -13.39 -12.48 8.51
C LEU A 361 -12.12 -13.21 8.06
N LEU A 362 -12.29 -14.38 7.46
CA LEU A 362 -11.23 -15.09 6.76
C LEU A 362 -11.41 -14.90 5.26
N ILE A 363 -10.32 -14.61 4.56
CA ILE A 363 -10.28 -14.52 3.10
C ILE A 363 -9.62 -15.79 2.57
N VAL A 364 -10.29 -16.47 1.64
CA VAL A 364 -9.82 -17.72 1.03
C VAL A 364 -9.76 -17.51 -0.48
N GLY A 365 -8.68 -17.93 -1.12
CA GLY A 365 -8.60 -17.94 -2.58
C GLY A 365 -7.28 -17.49 -3.18
N PRO A 366 -7.27 -17.25 -4.49
CA PRO A 366 -6.05 -17.10 -5.30
C PRO A 366 -5.26 -15.80 -5.02
N GLN A 367 -5.87 -14.81 -4.36
CA GLN A 367 -5.18 -13.57 -3.99
C GLN A 367 -4.46 -13.65 -2.64
N VAL A 368 -4.65 -14.73 -1.86
CA VAL A 368 -3.95 -14.90 -0.59
C VAL A 368 -2.46 -15.10 -0.85
N GLY A 369 -1.64 -14.20 -0.28
CA GLY A 369 -0.19 -14.19 -0.43
C GLY A 369 0.50 -15.43 0.16
N LEU A 370 1.82 -15.47 0.01
CA LEU A 370 2.64 -16.60 0.41
C LEU A 370 3.00 -16.61 1.91
N GLY A 371 2.65 -15.54 2.64
CA GLY A 371 3.01 -15.34 4.04
C GLY A 371 3.84 -14.09 4.26
N TYR A 372 4.59 -14.05 5.37
CA TYR A 372 5.49 -12.96 5.71
C TYR A 372 6.95 -13.37 5.53
N TRP A 373 7.74 -12.48 4.92
CA TRP A 373 9.18 -12.66 4.75
C TRP A 373 9.87 -12.83 6.12
N ASN A 374 10.78 -13.80 6.24
CA ASN A 374 11.54 -14.15 7.45
C ASN A 374 10.71 -14.24 8.76
N ALA A 375 9.39 -14.43 8.68
CA ALA A 375 8.51 -14.46 9.84
C ALA A 375 7.59 -15.70 9.86
N PRO A 376 8.14 -16.93 10.00
CA PRO A 376 7.37 -18.17 9.90
C PRO A 376 6.30 -18.31 10.99
N GLU A 377 6.54 -17.81 12.20
CA GLU A 377 5.54 -17.86 13.28
C GLU A 377 4.36 -16.93 13.03
N LYS A 378 4.63 -15.70 12.58
CA LYS A 378 3.58 -14.75 12.17
C LYS A 378 2.81 -15.30 10.96
N THR A 379 3.50 -15.96 10.03
CA THR A 379 2.86 -16.62 8.90
C THR A 379 1.91 -17.72 9.38
N ARG A 380 2.37 -18.66 10.23
CA ARG A 380 1.52 -19.72 10.77
C ARG A 380 0.31 -19.21 11.57
N SER A 381 0.42 -18.07 12.23
CA SER A 381 -0.70 -17.50 13.01
C SER A 381 -1.75 -16.82 12.16
N ALA A 382 -1.36 -16.28 10.98
CA ALA A 382 -2.26 -15.47 10.14
C ALA A 382 -2.69 -16.18 8.85
N PHE A 383 -1.87 -17.08 8.32
CA PHE A 383 -2.15 -17.83 7.09
C PHE A 383 -2.35 -19.32 7.38
N GLY A 384 -3.12 -19.98 6.54
CA GLY A 384 -3.32 -21.41 6.59
C GLY A 384 -3.84 -21.95 5.26
N VAL A 385 -4.15 -23.23 5.27
CA VAL A 385 -4.70 -23.96 4.13
C VAL A 385 -5.99 -24.62 4.58
N THR A 386 -7.03 -24.53 3.77
CA THR A 386 -8.31 -25.23 4.02
C THR A 386 -8.17 -26.72 3.74
N ASP A 387 -9.16 -27.52 4.16
CA ASP A 387 -9.22 -28.96 3.83
C ASP A 387 -9.25 -29.23 2.32
N SER A 388 -9.71 -28.26 1.51
CA SER A 388 -9.68 -28.30 0.04
C SER A 388 -8.35 -27.88 -0.58
N GLY A 389 -7.33 -27.54 0.22
CA GLY A 389 -6.00 -27.16 -0.26
C GLY A 389 -5.86 -25.69 -0.66
N GLU A 390 -6.87 -24.83 -0.43
CA GLU A 390 -6.83 -23.41 -0.76
C GLU A 390 -6.20 -22.59 0.37
N ARG A 391 -5.36 -21.61 0.03
CA ARG A 391 -4.80 -20.69 1.03
C ARG A 391 -5.89 -19.80 1.62
N TYR A 392 -5.79 -19.53 2.92
CA TYR A 392 -6.59 -18.50 3.59
C TYR A 392 -5.74 -17.55 4.42
N TYR A 393 -6.29 -16.36 4.65
CA TYR A 393 -5.72 -15.33 5.54
C TYR A 393 -6.74 -14.92 6.60
N ARG A 394 -6.31 -14.86 7.87
CA ARG A 394 -7.06 -14.33 9.01
C ARG A 394 -6.88 -12.84 9.10
N THR A 395 -7.93 -12.07 8.83
CA THR A 395 -7.82 -10.62 8.72
C THR A 395 -7.70 -9.90 10.07
N GLY A 396 -8.22 -10.48 11.14
CA GLY A 396 -8.46 -9.82 12.42
C GLY A 396 -9.66 -8.86 12.37
N ASP A 397 -10.32 -8.67 11.23
CA ASP A 397 -11.51 -7.83 11.10
C ASP A 397 -12.77 -8.61 11.53
N ILE A 398 -13.62 -7.98 12.33
CA ILE A 398 -14.91 -8.53 12.75
C ILE A 398 -15.96 -8.14 11.70
N ALA A 399 -16.61 -9.13 11.11
CA ALA A 399 -17.57 -8.89 10.04
C ALA A 399 -18.92 -9.60 10.29
N SER A 400 -19.94 -9.14 9.55
CA SER A 400 -21.24 -9.80 9.40
C SER A 400 -21.64 -9.85 7.92
N PHE A 401 -22.54 -10.77 7.59
CA PHE A 401 -23.02 -10.99 6.23
C PHE A 401 -24.50 -10.61 6.08
N ASN A 402 -24.81 -9.92 4.99
CA ASN A 402 -26.17 -9.64 4.54
C ASN A 402 -26.34 -10.14 3.09
N PRO A 403 -27.30 -11.03 2.82
CA PRO A 403 -27.42 -11.66 1.47
C PRO A 403 -27.75 -10.68 0.34
N LYS A 404 -28.28 -9.48 0.64
CA LYS A 404 -28.65 -8.50 -0.39
C LYS A 404 -27.50 -7.56 -0.80
N VAL A 405 -26.57 -7.29 0.11
CA VAL A 405 -25.55 -6.24 -0.10
C VAL A 405 -24.12 -6.70 0.25
N GLY A 406 -23.93 -7.92 0.76
CA GLY A 406 -22.63 -8.47 1.09
C GLY A 406 -22.22 -8.27 2.56
N TYR A 407 -20.94 -8.06 2.80
CA TYR A 407 -20.33 -8.05 4.12
C TYR A 407 -20.19 -6.65 4.70
N PHE A 408 -20.21 -6.54 6.05
CA PHE A 408 -20.00 -5.30 6.80
C PHE A 408 -18.89 -5.51 7.82
N ILE A 409 -17.93 -4.60 7.87
CA ILE A 409 -16.88 -4.59 8.89
C ILE A 409 -17.37 -3.83 10.12
N HIS A 410 -17.25 -4.42 11.31
CA HIS A 410 -17.67 -3.85 12.59
C HIS A 410 -16.54 -3.32 13.46
N GLY A 411 -15.32 -3.67 13.15
CA GLY A 411 -14.11 -3.31 13.88
C GLY A 411 -13.05 -4.38 13.76
N ARG A 412 -12.09 -4.38 14.68
CA ARG A 412 -11.00 -5.33 14.70
C ARG A 412 -10.92 -6.06 16.04
N LYS A 413 -10.39 -7.28 16.00
CA LYS A 413 -10.11 -8.12 17.18
C LYS A 413 -8.85 -7.61 17.93
N ASP A 414 -7.96 -6.91 17.22
CA ASP A 414 -6.71 -6.35 17.72
C ASP A 414 -6.78 -4.81 17.85
N HIS A 415 -5.64 -4.18 18.15
CA HIS A 415 -5.52 -2.73 18.31
C HIS A 415 -5.03 -2.01 17.05
N GLN A 416 -5.03 -2.70 15.92
CA GLN A 416 -4.67 -2.09 14.64
C GLN A 416 -5.74 -1.11 14.19
N ILE A 417 -5.30 -0.02 13.60
CA ILE A 417 -6.17 1.00 13.04
C ILE A 417 -5.81 1.32 11.59
N LYS A 418 -6.75 1.94 10.89
CA LYS A 418 -6.53 2.57 9.59
C LYS A 418 -6.67 4.08 9.77
N PHE A 419 -5.60 4.82 9.52
CA PHE A 419 -5.55 6.27 9.72
C PHE A 419 -4.85 6.95 8.55
N MET A 420 -5.53 7.86 7.86
CA MET A 420 -5.05 8.57 6.66
C MET A 420 -4.56 7.61 5.54
N GLY A 421 -5.24 6.48 5.38
CA GLY A 421 -4.89 5.42 4.43
C GLY A 421 -3.81 4.45 4.91
N TYR A 422 -3.12 4.77 6.01
CA TYR A 422 -2.07 3.93 6.56
C TYR A 422 -2.64 2.90 7.54
N ARG A 423 -2.12 1.67 7.44
CA ARG A 423 -2.38 0.61 8.42
C ARG A 423 -1.38 0.74 9.55
N ILE A 424 -1.84 1.06 10.76
CA ILE A 424 -0.98 1.36 11.91
C ILE A 424 -1.26 0.35 13.02
N GLU A 425 -0.20 -0.33 13.46
CA GLU A 425 -0.17 -1.10 14.68
C GLU A 425 0.16 -0.15 15.85
N LEU A 426 -0.81 0.14 16.71
CA LEU A 426 -0.56 1.01 17.87
C LEU A 426 0.54 0.44 18.78
N GLY A 427 0.63 -0.89 18.87
CA GLY A 427 1.69 -1.58 19.61
C GLY A 427 3.10 -1.31 19.08
N GLU A 428 3.28 -0.99 17.79
CA GLU A 428 4.58 -0.60 17.24
C GLU A 428 5.06 0.72 17.84
N ILE A 429 4.18 1.71 17.92
CA ILE A 429 4.50 3.01 18.51
C ILE A 429 4.86 2.84 19.99
N GLU A 430 4.06 2.05 20.70
CA GLU A 430 4.25 1.79 22.13
C GLU A 430 5.53 1.01 22.42
N HIS A 431 5.87 0.05 21.57
CA HIS A 431 7.14 -0.66 21.69
C HIS A 431 8.34 0.28 21.54
N ILE A 432 8.34 1.15 20.52
CA ILE A 432 9.41 2.13 20.34
C ILE A 432 9.51 3.07 21.56
N LEU A 433 8.39 3.50 22.12
CA LEU A 433 8.34 4.33 23.32
C LEU A 433 8.87 3.61 24.56
N SER A 434 8.67 2.31 24.69
CA SER A 434 9.19 1.51 25.81
C SER A 434 10.72 1.43 25.84
N LEU A 435 11.40 1.71 24.73
CA LEU A 435 12.85 1.79 24.64
C LEU A 435 13.43 3.12 25.19
N LEU A 436 12.57 4.12 25.42
CA LEU A 436 12.97 5.40 25.95
C LEU A 436 12.90 5.39 27.49
N PRO A 437 14.04 5.45 28.22
CA PRO A 437 14.05 5.31 29.68
C PRO A 437 13.22 6.33 30.45
N LEU A 438 12.90 7.48 29.83
CA LEU A 438 12.06 8.54 30.40
C LEU A 438 10.57 8.17 30.48
N VAL A 439 10.15 7.13 29.74
CA VAL A 439 8.77 6.65 29.67
C VAL A 439 8.65 5.34 30.46
N LYS A 440 7.90 5.36 31.56
CA LYS A 440 7.68 4.17 32.41
C LYS A 440 6.56 3.28 31.89
N GLU A 441 5.45 3.91 31.53
CA GLU A 441 4.29 3.23 30.92
C GLU A 441 3.75 4.11 29.79
N ASN A 442 3.18 3.49 28.76
CA ASN A 442 2.59 4.23 27.66
C ASN A 442 1.41 3.48 27.03
N ALA A 443 0.49 4.24 26.45
CA ALA A 443 -0.58 3.74 25.62
C ALA A 443 -0.90 4.76 24.52
N VAL A 444 -1.04 4.29 23.29
CA VAL A 444 -1.47 5.12 22.16
C VAL A 444 -2.91 4.79 21.81
N ILE A 445 -3.75 5.82 21.68
CA ILE A 445 -5.15 5.67 21.35
C ILE A 445 -5.55 6.54 20.16
N PRO A 446 -6.50 6.09 19.32
CA PRO A 446 -7.13 6.95 18.33
C PRO A 446 -8.16 7.87 19.00
N VAL A 447 -8.14 9.16 18.65
CA VAL A 447 -9.14 10.14 19.06
C VAL A 447 -10.16 10.30 17.94
N TYR A 448 -11.43 10.12 18.28
CA TYR A 448 -12.52 10.16 17.29
C TYR A 448 -13.30 11.47 17.35
N VAL A 449 -13.59 12.01 16.17
CA VAL A 449 -14.55 13.10 15.96
C VAL A 449 -15.56 12.64 14.92
N LYS A 450 -16.84 12.57 15.28
CA LYS A 450 -17.91 12.10 14.38
C LYS A 450 -17.58 10.77 13.68
N ASP A 451 -17.14 9.78 14.42
CA ASP A 451 -16.77 8.42 13.95
C ASP A 451 -15.53 8.37 13.03
N LYS A 452 -14.79 9.47 12.86
CA LYS A 452 -13.52 9.54 12.13
C LYS A 452 -12.36 9.69 13.11
N ILE A 453 -11.26 8.98 12.87
CA ILE A 453 -10.00 9.22 13.61
C ILE A 453 -9.46 10.58 13.18
N GLU A 454 -9.33 11.49 14.13
CA GLU A 454 -8.79 12.85 13.94
C GLU A 454 -7.28 12.88 14.18
N GLU A 455 -6.84 12.18 15.23
CA GLU A 455 -5.44 12.10 15.63
C GLU A 455 -5.12 10.83 16.41
N LEU A 456 -3.84 10.53 16.51
CA LEU A 456 -3.29 9.61 17.51
C LEU A 456 -2.91 10.43 18.74
N ARG A 457 -3.22 9.91 19.93
CA ARG A 457 -2.90 10.50 21.24
C ARG A 457 -2.10 9.52 22.06
N LEU A 458 -0.99 10.02 22.61
CA LEU A 458 -0.17 9.28 23.55
C LEU A 458 -0.57 9.65 24.98
N ILE A 459 -0.79 8.65 25.83
CA ILE A 459 -0.87 8.79 27.27
C ILE A 459 0.34 8.06 27.85
N TYR A 460 1.13 8.71 28.71
CA TYR A 460 2.34 8.10 29.26
C TYR A 460 2.57 8.53 30.71
N SER A 461 3.31 7.69 31.46
CA SER A 461 3.84 8.03 32.78
C SER A 461 5.36 8.16 32.73
N GLY A 462 5.90 9.05 33.56
CA GLY A 462 7.31 9.34 33.68
C GLY A 462 7.55 10.39 34.77
N ASP A 463 8.80 10.57 35.18
CA ASP A 463 9.13 11.46 36.32
C ASP A 463 8.89 12.96 36.01
N ARG A 464 8.97 13.35 34.74
CA ARG A 464 8.72 14.71 34.24
C ARG A 464 8.03 14.71 32.90
N ASP A 465 7.58 15.89 32.45
CA ASP A 465 7.19 16.07 31.05
C ASP A 465 8.40 15.89 30.13
N CYS A 466 8.27 15.01 29.15
CA CYS A 466 9.32 14.69 28.18
C CYS A 466 8.78 14.64 26.73
N ASN A 467 7.75 15.42 26.41
CA ASN A 467 7.10 15.46 25.11
C ASN A 467 8.06 15.74 23.95
N GLN A 468 9.06 16.60 24.16
CA GLN A 468 10.05 16.93 23.12
C GLN A 468 10.99 15.75 22.84
N GLU A 469 11.49 15.10 23.89
CA GLU A 469 12.35 13.93 23.79
C GLU A 469 11.60 12.74 23.16
N ILE A 470 10.35 12.53 23.56
CA ILE A 470 9.48 11.51 22.95
C ILE A 470 9.32 11.79 21.45
N ARG A 471 8.98 13.01 21.06
CA ARG A 471 8.80 13.37 19.65
C ARG A 471 10.08 13.19 18.84
N LYS A 472 11.22 13.59 19.39
CA LYS A 472 12.53 13.38 18.76
C LYS A 472 12.82 11.89 18.56
N HIS A 473 12.61 11.09 19.61
CA HIS A 473 12.82 9.65 19.56
C HIS A 473 11.91 8.97 18.53
N LEU A 474 10.61 9.29 18.52
CA LEU A 474 9.67 8.72 17.56
C LEU A 474 10.02 9.09 16.11
N ASN A 475 10.43 10.34 15.84
CA ASN A 475 10.83 10.78 14.50
C ASN A 475 12.04 10.02 13.93
N GLN A 476 12.91 9.50 14.79
CA GLN A 476 14.06 8.70 14.36
C GLN A 476 13.67 7.28 13.94
N HIS A 477 12.56 6.74 14.49
CA HIS A 477 12.21 5.33 14.35
C HIS A 477 10.95 5.08 13.53
N LEU A 478 10.03 6.05 13.46
CA LEU A 478 8.70 5.87 12.88
C LEU A 478 8.40 6.92 11.80
N PRO A 479 7.66 6.54 10.75
CA PRO A 479 7.12 7.48 9.77
C PRO A 479 6.23 8.53 10.44
N SER A 480 6.19 9.74 9.87
CA SER A 480 5.49 10.89 10.45
C SER A 480 4.00 10.65 10.72
N TYR A 481 3.34 9.83 9.91
CA TYR A 481 1.92 9.49 10.09
C TYR A 481 1.63 8.60 11.32
N MET A 482 2.65 7.95 11.90
CA MET A 482 2.56 7.15 13.12
C MET A 482 2.81 7.96 14.40
N ILE A 483 3.25 9.21 14.29
CA ILE A 483 3.63 10.02 15.44
C ILE A 483 2.39 10.67 16.07
N PRO A 484 2.10 10.43 17.38
CA PRO A 484 0.99 11.06 18.07
C PRO A 484 1.05 12.59 18.02
N ARG A 485 -0.06 13.22 17.64
CA ARG A 485 -0.15 14.69 17.62
C ARG A 485 -0.21 15.30 18.99
N SER A 486 -0.95 14.68 19.91
CA SER A 486 -1.08 15.09 21.30
C SER A 486 -0.49 14.05 22.24
N MET A 487 0.14 14.54 23.34
CA MET A 487 0.79 13.73 24.35
C MET A 487 0.36 14.23 25.73
N ILE A 488 -0.11 13.33 26.58
CA ILE A 488 -0.59 13.62 27.91
C ILE A 488 0.21 12.80 28.92
N ARG A 489 0.92 13.51 29.80
CA ARG A 489 1.57 12.88 30.95
C ARG A 489 0.56 12.66 32.08
N VAL A 490 0.59 11.48 32.68
CA VAL A 490 -0.18 11.10 33.87
C VAL A 490 0.75 10.52 34.93
N GLU A 491 0.30 10.42 36.18
CA GLU A 491 1.09 9.80 37.24
C GLU A 491 1.23 8.30 37.02
N SER A 492 0.13 7.63 36.67
CA SER A 492 0.10 6.21 36.33
C SER A 492 -1.03 5.93 35.33
N LEU A 493 -0.87 4.91 34.49
CA LEU A 493 -1.92 4.49 33.57
C LEU A 493 -2.93 3.58 34.30
N PRO A 494 -4.23 3.67 33.97
CA PRO A 494 -5.23 2.76 34.48
C PRO A 494 -4.90 1.30 34.15
N LYS A 495 -5.12 0.40 35.11
CA LYS A 495 -4.87 -1.04 34.95
C LYS A 495 -6.15 -1.84 35.19
N ASN A 496 -6.31 -2.91 34.45
CA ASN A 496 -7.38 -3.87 34.63
C ASN A 496 -7.10 -4.84 35.81
N GLN A 497 -8.04 -5.73 36.11
CA GLN A 497 -7.93 -6.72 37.21
C GLN A 497 -6.69 -7.62 37.09
N ASN A 498 -6.12 -7.79 35.89
CA ASN A 498 -4.92 -8.58 35.63
C ASN A 498 -3.63 -7.74 35.64
N ASN A 499 -3.67 -6.54 36.21
CA ASN A 499 -2.56 -5.57 36.28
C ASN A 499 -1.98 -5.17 34.91
N LYS A 500 -2.77 -5.30 33.82
CA LYS A 500 -2.42 -4.81 32.48
C LYS A 500 -3.07 -3.45 32.23
N ILE A 501 -2.44 -2.61 31.39
CA ILE A 501 -2.98 -1.31 30.99
C ILE A 501 -4.41 -1.48 30.44
N ASP A 502 -5.37 -0.77 31.05
CA ASP A 502 -6.77 -0.77 30.63
C ASP A 502 -7.02 0.24 29.52
N ARG A 503 -6.86 -0.23 28.28
CA ARG A 503 -7.06 0.60 27.09
C ARG A 503 -8.50 1.07 26.91
N ALA A 504 -9.48 0.29 27.38
CA ALA A 504 -10.88 0.67 27.27
C ALA A 504 -11.16 1.90 28.14
N LEU A 505 -10.69 1.86 29.39
CA LEU A 505 -10.80 2.99 30.30
C LEU A 505 -10.01 4.22 29.84
N ILE A 506 -8.77 4.03 29.32
CA ILE A 506 -7.97 5.12 28.75
C ILE A 506 -8.70 5.76 27.55
N LYS A 507 -9.31 4.96 26.70
CA LYS A 507 -10.08 5.47 25.55
C LYS A 507 -11.34 6.23 25.99
N GLU A 508 -11.99 5.78 27.05
CA GLU A 508 -13.12 6.51 27.64
C GLU A 508 -12.71 7.86 28.21
N MET A 509 -11.60 7.90 28.97
CA MET A 509 -11.09 9.10 29.63
C MET A 509 -10.48 10.13 28.65
N TYR A 510 -9.76 9.65 27.64
CA TYR A 510 -8.91 10.50 26.78
C TYR A 510 -9.21 10.40 25.29
N GLY A 511 -10.13 9.55 24.86
CA GLY A 511 -10.41 9.25 23.42
C GLY A 511 -11.41 10.20 22.76
N ARG A 512 -11.93 11.20 23.49
CA ARG A 512 -12.83 12.22 22.94
C ARG A 512 -12.14 13.59 22.95
N LYS A 513 -12.48 14.42 21.96
CA LYS A 513 -12.14 15.86 21.94
C LYS A 513 -13.18 16.64 22.71
#